data_180885ff91a544c2864f8f6c3e03667f
#
_entry.id   180885ff91a544c2864f8f6c3e03667f
#
_cell.length_a   1.000
_cell.length_b   1.000
_cell.length_c   1.000
_cell.angle_alpha   90.00
_cell.angle_beta   90.00
_cell.angle_gamma   90.00
#
_symmetry.space_group_name_H-M   'P 1'
#
loop_
_entity.id
_entity.type
_entity.pdbx_description
1 polymer ?
#
loop_
_entity_poly.entity_id
_entity_poly.type
_entity_poly.pdbx_seq_one_letter_code
_entity_poly.pdbx_strand_id
1 'polypeptide(L)'
;MRIVPFLAAAALLAAPAAAQKLGARTSTPDQVLGQESVADPLAEAEQIAAAAAAHPLGSERNPVRVGGPEGARAYIARLRCADGSRPRIGSRSTGGVGAYGTFTERYPLDCGGAAPGRATVAFDFYHQEHVERQPAAGFAIDAR
;
A
#
# COMPACT_ATOMS: atom_id res chain seq x y z
N MET A 1 80.62 35.84 23.87
CA MET A 1 79.33 35.68 23.11
C MET A 1 78.61 34.46 23.70
N ARG A 2 77.64 34.61 24.58
CA ARG A 2 76.96 33.53 25.34
C ARG A 2 75.62 33.31 24.70
N ILE A 3 75.33 32.15 24.14
CA ILE A 3 74.06 31.74 23.55
C ILE A 3 73.27 31.03 24.67
N VAL A 4 72.09 31.56 25.03
CA VAL A 4 71.21 30.95 25.95
C VAL A 4 70.11 30.22 25.15
N PRO A 5 69.89 28.94 25.36
CA PRO A 5 68.80 28.25 24.68
C PRO A 5 67.46 28.48 25.44
N PHE A 6 66.47 28.98 24.73
CA PHE A 6 65.09 29.05 25.19
C PHE A 6 64.43 27.67 25.08
N LEU A 7 64.10 27.09 26.22
CA LEU A 7 63.23 25.92 26.30
C LEU A 7 61.78 26.37 26.24
N ALA A 8 61.08 26.10 25.14
CA ALA A 8 59.65 26.30 25.06
C ALA A 8 58.93 25.08 25.64
N ALA A 9 58.29 25.26 26.78
CA ALA A 9 57.42 24.24 27.38
C ALA A 9 56.06 24.29 26.70
N ALA A 10 55.71 23.25 25.94
CA ALA A 10 54.36 23.05 25.38
C ALA A 10 53.44 22.48 26.44
N ALA A 11 52.53 23.31 26.94
CA ALA A 11 51.46 22.88 27.85
C ALA A 11 50.35 22.17 27.01
N LEU A 12 50.24 20.87 27.13
CA LEU A 12 49.09 20.10 26.62
C LEU A 12 47.86 20.38 27.51
N LEU A 13 46.96 21.19 27.01
CA LEU A 13 45.61 21.36 27.59
C LEU A 13 44.80 20.09 27.30
N ALA A 14 44.71 19.19 28.27
CA ALA A 14 43.75 18.09 28.25
C ALA A 14 42.32 18.68 28.45
N ALA A 15 41.56 18.76 27.38
CA ALA A 15 40.15 19.05 27.45
C ALA A 15 39.41 17.92 28.18
N PRO A 16 38.55 18.21 29.17
CA PRO A 16 37.77 17.15 29.79
C PRO A 16 36.81 16.58 28.75
N ALA A 17 36.89 15.25 28.54
CA ALA A 17 35.90 14.53 27.79
C ALA A 17 34.54 14.69 28.47
N ALA A 18 33.68 15.52 27.90
CA ALA A 18 32.30 15.61 28.34
C ALA A 18 31.69 14.22 28.13
N ALA A 19 31.50 13.48 29.23
CA ALA A 19 30.74 12.25 29.21
C ALA A 19 29.35 12.63 28.67
N GLN A 20 29.06 12.20 27.45
CA GLN A 20 27.71 12.29 26.91
C GLN A 20 26.83 11.48 27.85
N LYS A 21 26.02 12.15 28.66
CA LYS A 21 24.90 11.52 29.34
C LYS A 21 24.02 10.92 28.25
N LEU A 22 24.16 9.63 27.99
CA LEU A 22 23.15 8.85 27.33
C LEU A 22 21.87 9.10 28.11
N GLY A 23 20.97 9.87 27.49
CA GLY A 23 19.87 10.48 28.18
C GLY A 23 19.01 9.47 28.91
N ALA A 24 18.51 9.90 30.04
CA ALA A 24 17.46 9.24 30.82
C ALA A 24 16.11 9.17 30.06
N ARG A 25 16.13 8.70 28.84
CA ARG A 25 14.97 8.47 27.96
C ARG A 25 15.03 7.07 27.35
N THR A 26 15.36 6.09 28.17
CA THR A 26 15.00 4.75 27.84
C THR A 26 13.56 4.57 28.35
N SER A 27 12.58 4.88 27.49
CA SER A 27 11.21 4.48 27.77
C SER A 27 11.23 2.98 28.00
N THR A 28 10.64 2.50 29.08
CA THR A 28 10.49 1.07 29.30
C THR A 28 9.65 0.47 28.16
N PRO A 29 9.85 -0.79 27.79
CA PRO A 29 9.02 -1.43 26.77
C PRO A 29 7.53 -1.23 27.01
N ASP A 30 7.09 -1.23 28.28
CA ASP A 30 5.69 -1.01 28.67
C ASP A 30 5.23 0.44 28.39
N GLN A 31 6.12 1.42 28.48
CA GLN A 31 5.79 2.82 28.14
C GLN A 31 5.73 3.03 26.62
N VAL A 32 6.54 2.31 25.85
CA VAL A 32 6.48 2.36 24.38
C VAL A 32 5.24 1.63 23.88
N LEU A 33 4.93 0.46 24.44
CA LEU A 33 3.77 -0.35 24.06
C LEU A 33 2.45 0.22 24.60
N GLY A 34 2.46 0.97 25.70
CA GLY A 34 1.27 1.59 26.28
C GLY A 34 0.90 2.95 25.68
N GLN A 35 1.77 3.57 24.89
CA GLN A 35 1.50 4.84 24.20
C GLN A 35 1.05 4.69 22.75
N GLU A 36 1.31 3.55 22.12
CA GLU A 36 0.62 3.19 20.90
C GLU A 36 -0.72 2.60 21.31
N SER A 37 -1.79 3.36 21.15
CA SER A 37 -3.09 2.78 20.87
C SER A 37 -2.87 1.93 19.65
N VAL A 38 -2.66 0.63 19.83
CA VAL A 38 -2.69 -0.32 18.72
C VAL A 38 -4.11 -0.19 18.18
N ALA A 39 -4.29 0.61 17.14
CA ALA A 39 -5.54 0.69 16.43
C ALA A 39 -5.90 -0.76 16.10
N ASP A 40 -7.12 -1.16 16.44
CA ASP A 40 -7.58 -2.51 16.13
C ASP A 40 -7.40 -2.72 14.62
N PRO A 41 -6.51 -3.62 14.17
CA PRO A 41 -6.23 -3.80 12.74
C PRO A 41 -7.50 -4.14 11.93
N LEU A 42 -8.49 -4.76 12.58
CA LEU A 42 -9.78 -5.06 11.97
C LEU A 42 -10.61 -3.80 11.80
N ALA A 43 -10.67 -2.94 12.82
CA ALA A 43 -11.39 -1.67 12.73
C ALA A 43 -10.75 -0.74 11.70
N GLU A 44 -9.44 -0.71 11.59
CA GLU A 44 -8.72 0.06 10.56
C GLU A 44 -9.02 -0.47 9.16
N ALA A 45 -8.97 -1.79 8.95
CA ALA A 45 -9.29 -2.42 7.68
C ALA A 45 -10.75 -2.16 7.25
N GLU A 46 -11.69 -2.15 8.18
CA GLU A 46 -13.09 -1.81 7.92
C GLU A 46 -13.26 -0.34 7.53
N GLN A 47 -12.56 0.58 8.18
CA GLN A 47 -12.58 2.00 7.84
C GLN A 47 -12.03 2.24 6.43
N ILE A 48 -10.91 1.60 6.08
CA ILE A 48 -10.33 1.68 4.74
C ILE A 48 -11.32 1.14 3.70
N ALA A 49 -11.94 -0.01 3.96
CA ALA A 49 -12.92 -0.60 3.06
C ALA A 49 -14.17 0.29 2.89
N ALA A 50 -14.65 0.90 3.96
CA ALA A 50 -15.78 1.84 3.93
C ALA A 50 -15.44 3.11 3.13
N ALA A 51 -14.23 3.65 3.30
CA ALA A 51 -13.75 4.80 2.53
C ALA A 51 -13.61 4.45 1.03
N ALA A 52 -13.08 3.28 0.71
CA ALA A 52 -12.97 2.80 -0.66
C ALA A 52 -14.34 2.63 -1.33
N ALA A 53 -15.34 2.14 -0.61
CA ALA A 53 -16.70 1.92 -1.12
C ALA A 53 -17.42 3.20 -1.61
N ALA A 54 -16.92 4.39 -1.24
CA ALA A 54 -17.40 5.65 -1.79
C ALA A 54 -17.01 5.86 -3.27
N HIS A 55 -16.14 5.00 -3.81
CA HIS A 55 -15.67 5.05 -5.20
C HIS A 55 -16.15 3.85 -6.00
N PRO A 56 -16.24 3.95 -7.34
CA PRO A 56 -16.64 2.83 -8.19
C PRO A 56 -15.70 1.65 -8.02
N LEU A 57 -16.26 0.44 -7.83
CA LEU A 57 -15.48 -0.79 -7.74
C LEU A 57 -14.70 -1.03 -9.04
N GLY A 58 -13.43 -1.36 -8.92
CA GLY A 58 -12.50 -1.50 -10.03
C GLY A 58 -11.74 -0.21 -10.37
N SER A 59 -11.97 0.89 -9.66
CA SER A 59 -11.09 2.08 -9.71
C SER A 59 -9.87 1.89 -8.80
N GLU A 60 -8.83 2.71 -8.95
CA GLU A 60 -7.67 2.68 -8.04
C GLU A 60 -8.02 3.06 -6.60
N ARG A 61 -9.06 3.86 -6.42
CA ARG A 61 -9.57 4.22 -5.10
C ARG A 61 -10.47 3.15 -4.48
N ASN A 62 -10.90 2.17 -5.27
CA ASN A 62 -11.66 1.00 -4.82
C ASN A 62 -11.31 -0.18 -5.71
N PRO A 63 -10.06 -0.70 -5.64
CA PRO A 63 -9.64 -1.82 -6.47
C PRO A 63 -10.38 -3.10 -6.09
N VAL A 64 -10.58 -3.96 -7.07
CA VAL A 64 -11.12 -5.32 -6.83
C VAL A 64 -10.09 -6.11 -6.02
N ARG A 65 -10.46 -6.54 -4.84
CA ARG A 65 -9.61 -7.32 -3.94
C ARG A 65 -9.59 -8.78 -4.34
N VAL A 66 -8.42 -9.33 -4.58
CA VAL A 66 -8.24 -10.72 -5.03
C VAL A 66 -6.94 -11.35 -4.53
N GLY A 67 -6.87 -12.66 -4.52
CA GLY A 67 -5.65 -13.43 -4.30
C GLY A 67 -4.83 -13.54 -5.58
N GLY A 68 -3.95 -12.59 -5.84
CA GLY A 68 -3.01 -12.62 -6.95
C GLY A 68 -3.61 -12.59 -8.36
N PRO A 69 -2.77 -12.85 -9.37
CA PRO A 69 -3.19 -12.83 -10.78
C PRO A 69 -4.28 -13.86 -11.11
N GLU A 70 -4.27 -15.01 -10.45
CA GLU A 70 -5.26 -16.08 -10.68
C GLU A 70 -6.63 -15.64 -10.17
N GLY A 71 -6.69 -14.98 -9.01
CA GLY A 71 -7.93 -14.39 -8.47
C GLY A 71 -8.50 -13.34 -9.41
N ALA A 72 -7.66 -12.49 -10.00
CA ALA A 72 -8.10 -11.49 -10.99
C ALA A 72 -8.68 -12.16 -12.24
N ARG A 73 -8.02 -13.17 -12.79
CA ARG A 73 -8.56 -13.93 -13.95
C ARG A 73 -9.89 -14.61 -13.63
N ALA A 74 -9.99 -15.24 -12.45
CA ALA A 74 -11.22 -15.87 -12.01
C ALA A 74 -12.36 -14.87 -11.83
N TYR A 75 -12.07 -13.67 -11.34
CA TYR A 75 -13.04 -12.58 -11.23
C TYR A 75 -13.47 -12.09 -12.61
N ILE A 76 -12.53 -11.77 -13.51
CA ILE A 76 -12.82 -11.27 -14.86
C ILE A 76 -13.64 -12.30 -15.66
N ALA A 77 -13.37 -13.59 -15.50
CA ALA A 77 -14.12 -14.65 -16.19
C ALA A 77 -15.62 -14.66 -15.87
N ARG A 78 -16.01 -14.08 -14.73
CA ARG A 78 -17.41 -13.91 -14.31
C ARG A 78 -18.04 -12.62 -14.80
N LEU A 79 -17.25 -11.64 -15.22
CA LEU A 79 -17.78 -10.35 -15.70
C LEU A 79 -18.53 -10.54 -17.02
N ARG A 80 -19.60 -9.74 -17.18
CA ARG A 80 -20.41 -9.68 -18.40
C ARG A 80 -20.56 -8.24 -18.86
N CYS A 81 -20.44 -8.06 -20.15
CA CYS A 81 -20.83 -6.84 -20.84
C CYS A 81 -22.36 -6.71 -20.86
N ALA A 82 -22.90 -5.56 -21.27
CA ALA A 82 -24.34 -5.33 -21.29
C ALA A 82 -25.11 -6.28 -22.22
N ASP A 83 -24.44 -6.83 -23.24
CA ASP A 83 -25.02 -7.85 -24.15
C ASP A 83 -24.86 -9.28 -23.63
N GLY A 84 -24.34 -9.48 -22.42
CA GLY A 84 -24.07 -10.78 -21.82
C GLY A 84 -22.77 -11.44 -22.26
N SER A 85 -22.04 -10.86 -23.21
CA SER A 85 -20.75 -11.38 -23.64
C SER A 85 -19.67 -11.18 -22.56
N ARG A 86 -18.56 -11.93 -22.67
CA ARG A 86 -17.38 -11.75 -21.82
C ARG A 86 -16.49 -10.65 -22.37
N PRO A 87 -15.96 -9.77 -21.53
CA PRO A 87 -15.00 -8.77 -21.98
C PRO A 87 -13.70 -9.45 -22.47
N ARG A 88 -13.09 -8.88 -23.49
CA ARG A 88 -11.74 -9.26 -23.92
C ARG A 88 -10.73 -8.58 -23.00
N ILE A 89 -9.69 -9.32 -22.61
CA ILE A 89 -8.66 -8.85 -21.70
C ILE A 89 -7.49 -8.32 -22.51
N GLY A 90 -7.08 -7.07 -22.26
CA GLY A 90 -5.88 -6.47 -22.83
C GLY A 90 -4.63 -6.73 -21.99
N SER A 91 -3.51 -6.13 -22.41
CA SER A 91 -2.24 -6.25 -21.68
C SER A 91 -2.31 -5.56 -20.33
N ARG A 92 -1.98 -6.29 -19.28
CA ARG A 92 -1.88 -5.81 -17.90
C ARG A 92 -0.77 -4.78 -17.75
N SER A 93 -0.95 -3.82 -16.84
CA SER A 93 0.07 -2.86 -16.41
C SER A 93 -0.03 -2.60 -14.91
N THR A 94 1.09 -2.23 -14.31
CA THR A 94 1.11 -1.81 -12.91
C THR A 94 0.44 -0.45 -12.75
N GLY A 95 -0.40 -0.32 -11.72
CA GLY A 95 -1.05 0.93 -11.34
C GLY A 95 -0.28 1.68 -10.25
N GLY A 96 -0.93 2.66 -9.64
CA GLY A 96 -0.45 3.38 -8.46
C GLY A 96 -0.71 2.62 -7.16
N VAL A 97 -0.43 3.27 -6.03
CA VAL A 97 -0.84 2.79 -4.72
C VAL A 97 -2.35 2.95 -4.60
N GLY A 98 -3.04 1.85 -4.34
CA GLY A 98 -4.49 1.80 -4.18
C GLY A 98 -4.97 2.16 -2.78
N ALA A 99 -6.28 2.04 -2.55
CA ALA A 99 -6.93 2.38 -1.30
C ALA A 99 -6.39 1.60 -0.09
N TYR A 100 -5.87 0.40 -0.31
CA TYR A 100 -5.37 -0.49 0.74
C TYR A 100 -3.85 -0.37 0.99
N GLY A 101 -3.20 0.68 0.44
CA GLY A 101 -1.77 0.94 0.63
C GLY A 101 -0.83 0.06 -0.19
N THR A 102 -1.35 -0.77 -1.08
CA THR A 102 -0.61 -1.67 -1.95
C THR A 102 -0.65 -1.22 -3.41
N PHE A 103 0.30 -1.68 -4.22
CA PHE A 103 0.26 -1.41 -5.67
C PHE A 103 -0.89 -2.16 -6.31
N THR A 104 -1.62 -1.44 -7.18
CA THR A 104 -2.67 -2.03 -7.99
C THR A 104 -2.14 -2.56 -9.32
N GLU A 105 -2.86 -3.49 -9.91
CA GLU A 105 -2.67 -3.96 -11.28
C GLU A 105 -3.88 -3.57 -12.11
N ARG A 106 -3.63 -3.02 -13.29
CA ARG A 106 -4.67 -2.55 -14.22
C ARG A 106 -4.88 -3.55 -15.33
N TYR A 107 -6.12 -3.94 -15.54
CA TYR A 107 -6.54 -4.79 -16.65
C TYR A 107 -7.47 -4.01 -17.56
N PRO A 108 -7.02 -3.66 -18.79
CA PRO A 108 -7.92 -3.16 -19.81
C PRO A 108 -8.90 -4.26 -20.22
N LEU A 109 -10.18 -3.96 -20.19
CA LEU A 109 -11.26 -4.83 -20.60
C LEU A 109 -12.01 -4.18 -21.76
N ASP A 110 -12.40 -4.96 -22.77
CA ASP A 110 -13.06 -4.45 -23.97
C ASP A 110 -14.31 -5.29 -24.28
N CYS A 111 -15.45 -4.63 -24.22
CA CYS A 111 -16.76 -5.16 -24.59
C CYS A 111 -17.16 -4.89 -26.06
N GLY A 112 -16.23 -4.35 -26.86
CA GLY A 112 -16.54 -3.99 -28.25
C GLY A 112 -17.60 -2.87 -28.32
N GLY A 113 -18.71 -3.16 -29.03
CA GLY A 113 -19.83 -2.21 -29.15
C GLY A 113 -20.82 -2.23 -27.97
N ALA A 114 -20.73 -3.20 -27.06
CA ALA A 114 -21.60 -3.26 -25.88
C ALA A 114 -21.05 -2.37 -24.74
N ALA A 115 -21.94 -1.86 -23.86
CA ALA A 115 -21.49 -1.16 -22.67
C ALA A 115 -20.76 -2.16 -21.72
N PRO A 116 -19.74 -1.68 -20.98
CA PRO A 116 -19.22 -0.32 -20.90
C PRO A 116 -18.25 0.07 -22.03
N GLY A 117 -18.10 -0.74 -23.08
CA GLY A 117 -17.11 -0.54 -24.12
C GLY A 117 -15.71 -0.88 -23.62
N ARG A 118 -14.77 0.07 -23.72
CA ARG A 118 -13.44 -0.08 -23.14
C ARG A 118 -13.41 0.49 -21.74
N ALA A 119 -12.99 -0.34 -20.78
CA ALA A 119 -12.85 0.03 -19.38
C ALA A 119 -11.53 -0.52 -18.83
N THR A 120 -10.99 0.13 -17.81
CA THR A 120 -9.84 -0.39 -17.08
C THR A 120 -10.28 -0.72 -15.67
N VAL A 121 -10.00 -1.96 -15.23
CA VAL A 121 -10.32 -2.42 -13.86
C VAL A 121 -9.03 -2.56 -13.10
N ALA A 122 -8.94 -1.90 -11.94
CA ALA A 122 -7.83 -2.00 -11.01
C ALA A 122 -8.07 -3.15 -10.03
N PHE A 123 -7.02 -3.92 -9.76
CA PHE A 123 -7.01 -5.04 -8.83
C PHE A 123 -5.96 -4.83 -7.76
N ASP A 124 -6.29 -5.23 -6.54
CA ASP A 124 -5.34 -5.40 -5.44
C ASP A 124 -5.16 -6.91 -5.19
N PHE A 125 -3.92 -7.39 -5.34
CA PHE A 125 -3.60 -8.82 -5.32
C PHE A 125 -3.33 -9.41 -3.95
N TYR A 126 -3.33 -8.60 -2.91
CA TYR A 126 -2.86 -8.98 -1.59
C TYR A 126 -3.97 -9.46 -0.64
N HIS A 127 -5.11 -9.89 -1.19
CA HIS A 127 -6.29 -10.32 -0.43
C HIS A 127 -6.65 -11.78 -0.71
N GLN A 128 -5.82 -12.72 -0.26
CA GLN A 128 -5.93 -14.15 -0.57
C GLN A 128 -7.28 -14.78 -0.20
N GLU A 129 -7.84 -14.37 0.95
CA GLU A 129 -9.08 -14.90 1.48
C GLU A 129 -10.34 -14.16 0.97
N HIS A 130 -10.15 -13.04 0.26
CA HIS A 130 -11.28 -12.23 -0.19
C HIS A 130 -11.85 -12.76 -1.51
N VAL A 131 -13.16 -12.89 -1.55
CA VAL A 131 -13.91 -13.23 -2.77
C VAL A 131 -14.85 -12.09 -3.09
N GLU A 132 -14.47 -11.28 -4.08
CA GLU A 132 -15.33 -10.20 -4.55
C GLU A 132 -16.55 -10.77 -5.29
N ARG A 133 -17.73 -10.31 -4.89
CA ARG A 133 -19.02 -10.74 -5.44
C ARG A 133 -19.75 -9.67 -6.23
N GLN A 134 -19.34 -8.41 -6.04
CA GLN A 134 -19.94 -7.30 -6.77
C GLN A 134 -19.26 -7.11 -8.13
N PRO A 135 -19.96 -6.65 -9.15
CA PRO A 135 -19.36 -6.34 -10.43
C PRO A 135 -18.54 -5.07 -10.37
N ALA A 136 -17.43 -5.02 -11.11
CA ALA A 136 -16.76 -3.76 -11.41
C ALA A 136 -17.73 -2.81 -12.13
N ALA A 137 -17.50 -1.51 -11.95
CA ALA A 137 -18.41 -0.48 -12.49
C ALA A 137 -18.64 -0.65 -14.00
N GLY A 138 -19.90 -0.65 -14.39
CA GLY A 138 -20.35 -0.79 -15.78
C GLY A 138 -20.50 -2.24 -16.27
N PHE A 139 -20.09 -3.24 -15.49
CA PHE A 139 -20.27 -4.65 -15.83
C PHE A 139 -21.41 -5.28 -15.02
N ALA A 140 -21.90 -6.44 -15.48
CA ALA A 140 -22.61 -7.38 -14.65
C ALA A 140 -21.66 -8.51 -14.21
N ILE A 141 -22.07 -9.34 -13.25
CA ILE A 141 -21.27 -10.47 -12.78
C ILE A 141 -22.14 -11.71 -12.59
N ASP A 142 -21.64 -12.86 -13.04
CA ASP A 142 -22.30 -14.14 -12.80
C ASP A 142 -22.19 -14.52 -11.32
N ALA A 143 -23.27 -15.01 -10.75
CA ALA A 143 -23.24 -15.69 -9.46
C ALA A 143 -22.32 -16.93 -9.55
N ARG A 144 -21.62 -17.20 -8.45
CA ARG A 144 -20.89 -18.48 -8.30
C ARG A 144 -21.83 -19.57 -7.90
#